data_edf6d27a1c02be52e76e66e26c15c3db
#
_entry.id   edf6d27a1c02be52e76e66e26c15c3db
#
_cell.length_a   1.000
_cell.length_b   1.000
_cell.length_c   1.000
_cell.angle_alpha   90.00
_cell.angle_beta   90.00
_cell.angle_gamma   90.00
#
_symmetry.space_group_name_H-M   'P 1'
#
loop_
_entity.id
_entity.type
_entity.pdbx_description
1 polymer ?
#
loop_
_entity_poly.entity_id
_entity_poly.type
_entity_poly.pdbx_seq_one_letter_code
_entity_poly.pdbx_strand_id
1 'polypeptide(L)'
;MEFKVVKTSDDPLFKEALSLYDGKLDIALLEDEQTFVQSLENKHTKDDYVFLVGIEDNTVVSLATAHYEATTHSAFLIYLIASDREDHDDIISLTLEQIELKINELAQYTHDRDVNFIMFEVPQAPLSTTPEEEEVLKQRRLFLRQHGFEKQTDIDYRLPPLHGERNNMPMDLYIKSNIELTKDILSLIHI
;
A
#
# COMPACT_ATOMS: atom_id res chain seq x y z
N MET A 1 -16.61 -9.01 -9.02
CA MET A 1 -15.97 -7.75 -8.53
C MET A 1 -15.38 -6.97 -9.68
N GLU A 2 -15.60 -5.67 -9.77
CA GLU A 2 -15.02 -4.73 -10.76
C GLU A 2 -13.95 -3.88 -10.06
N PHE A 3 -12.88 -3.51 -10.81
CA PHE A 3 -11.84 -2.63 -10.28
C PHE A 3 -11.76 -1.34 -11.08
N LYS A 4 -11.64 -0.21 -10.37
CA LYS A 4 -11.50 1.11 -10.98
C LYS A 4 -10.34 1.89 -10.36
N VAL A 5 -9.61 2.61 -11.21
CA VAL A 5 -8.62 3.60 -10.76
C VAL A 5 -9.32 4.95 -10.62
N VAL A 6 -9.35 5.47 -9.41
CA VAL A 6 -9.83 6.82 -9.10
C VAL A 6 -8.76 7.83 -9.52
N LYS A 7 -9.15 8.85 -10.26
CA LYS A 7 -8.23 9.86 -10.82
C LYS A 7 -8.35 11.24 -10.18
N THR A 8 -9.45 11.50 -9.50
CA THR A 8 -9.71 12.80 -8.88
C THR A 8 -10.47 12.63 -7.57
N SER A 9 -10.29 13.56 -6.65
CA SER A 9 -11.03 13.60 -5.38
C SER A 9 -12.53 13.92 -5.54
N ASP A 10 -12.94 14.39 -6.71
CA ASP A 10 -14.35 14.64 -7.04
C ASP A 10 -15.13 13.37 -7.42
N ASP A 11 -14.42 12.25 -7.67
CA ASP A 11 -15.07 10.97 -7.98
C ASP A 11 -15.82 10.48 -6.72
N PRO A 12 -17.11 10.12 -6.83
CA PRO A 12 -17.87 9.59 -5.68
C PRO A 12 -17.22 8.38 -5.01
N LEU A 13 -16.51 7.54 -5.78
CA LEU A 13 -15.79 6.37 -5.28
C LEU A 13 -14.65 6.74 -4.33
N PHE A 14 -14.07 7.94 -4.47
CA PHE A 14 -13.02 8.42 -3.56
C PHE A 14 -13.53 8.51 -2.13
N LYS A 15 -14.66 9.19 -1.91
CA LYS A 15 -15.26 9.34 -0.56
C LYS A 15 -15.73 8.03 0.03
N GLU A 16 -16.28 7.15 -0.81
CA GLU A 16 -16.73 5.84 -0.38
C GLU A 16 -15.53 4.97 0.08
N ALA A 17 -14.42 5.01 -0.67
CA ALA A 17 -13.18 4.32 -0.31
C ALA A 17 -12.57 4.85 1.01
N LEU A 18 -12.59 6.17 1.23
CA LEU A 18 -12.12 6.75 2.50
C LEU A 18 -13.00 6.31 3.69
N SER A 19 -14.30 6.14 3.50
CA SER A 19 -15.17 5.60 4.55
C SER A 19 -14.81 4.16 4.93
N LEU A 20 -14.32 3.35 3.98
CA LEU A 20 -13.78 2.02 4.25
C LEU A 20 -12.44 2.11 4.99
N TYR A 21 -11.59 3.06 4.63
CA TYR A 21 -10.29 3.31 5.23
C TYR A 21 -10.38 3.73 6.72
N ASP A 22 -11.25 4.69 7.05
CA ASP A 22 -11.41 5.26 8.40
C ASP A 22 -11.74 4.22 9.48
N GLY A 23 -12.35 3.11 9.10
CA GLY A 23 -12.73 2.04 10.02
C GLY A 23 -11.69 0.94 10.23
N LYS A 24 -10.54 0.98 9.53
CA LYS A 24 -9.66 -0.17 9.39
C LYS A 24 -8.25 -0.03 9.95
N LEU A 25 -7.81 1.18 10.23
CA LEU A 25 -6.45 1.45 10.68
C LEU A 25 -6.45 2.12 12.05
N ASP A 26 -5.37 1.89 12.81
CA ASP A 26 -5.10 2.66 14.00
C ASP A 26 -4.83 4.13 13.65
N ILE A 27 -5.26 5.04 14.53
CA ILE A 27 -5.10 6.50 14.37
C ILE A 27 -3.65 6.88 14.04
N ALA A 28 -2.66 6.17 14.60
CA ALA A 28 -1.24 6.45 14.36
C ALA A 28 -0.78 6.16 12.91
N LEU A 29 -1.55 5.38 12.15
CA LEU A 29 -1.29 5.05 10.74
C LEU A 29 -2.25 5.75 9.79
N LEU A 30 -3.23 6.50 10.31
CA LEU A 30 -4.20 7.23 9.49
C LEU A 30 -3.56 8.50 8.95
N GLU A 31 -3.57 8.64 7.64
CA GLU A 31 -3.29 9.90 6.95
C GLU A 31 -4.57 10.70 6.77
N ASP A 32 -4.44 12.03 6.75
CA ASP A 32 -5.55 12.91 6.46
C ASP A 32 -6.05 12.75 5.01
N GLU A 33 -7.35 12.94 4.78
CA GLU A 33 -7.94 13.00 3.43
C GLU A 33 -7.13 13.90 2.49
N GLN A 34 -6.59 15.00 3.00
CA GLN A 34 -5.78 15.94 2.24
C GLN A 34 -4.51 15.33 1.65
N THR A 35 -3.91 14.32 2.30
CA THR A 35 -2.74 13.61 1.78
C THR A 35 -3.10 12.79 0.54
N PHE A 36 -4.24 12.11 0.55
CA PHE A 36 -4.75 11.40 -0.63
C PHE A 36 -5.08 12.35 -1.78
N VAL A 37 -5.71 13.49 -1.47
CA VAL A 37 -6.00 14.53 -2.47
C VAL A 37 -4.70 15.06 -3.09
N GLN A 38 -3.69 15.35 -2.28
CA GLN A 38 -2.37 15.80 -2.76
C GLN A 38 -1.70 14.78 -3.66
N SER A 39 -1.77 13.49 -3.31
CA SER A 39 -1.22 12.40 -4.12
C SER A 39 -1.95 12.25 -5.46
N LEU A 40 -3.28 12.38 -5.48
CA LEU A 40 -4.08 12.35 -6.71
C LEU A 40 -3.86 13.58 -7.59
N GLU A 41 -3.71 14.76 -6.99
CA GLU A 41 -3.57 16.05 -7.69
C GLU A 41 -2.10 16.45 -7.91
N ASN A 42 -1.15 15.55 -7.62
CA ASN A 42 0.27 15.83 -7.69
C ASN A 42 0.65 16.44 -9.05
N LYS A 43 1.05 17.71 -9.01
CA LYS A 43 1.42 18.50 -10.20
C LYS A 43 2.90 18.41 -10.54
N HIS A 44 3.71 17.83 -9.64
CA HIS A 44 5.16 17.80 -9.76
C HIS A 44 5.66 16.49 -10.42
N THR A 45 5.03 15.38 -10.08
CA THR A 45 5.31 14.06 -10.64
C THR A 45 4.01 13.53 -11.22
N LYS A 46 3.82 13.69 -12.52
CA LYS A 46 2.63 13.16 -13.20
C LYS A 46 2.73 11.64 -13.25
N ASP A 47 1.60 11.00 -13.00
CA ASP A 47 1.42 9.56 -13.19
C ASP A 47 2.39 8.69 -12.34
N ASP A 48 2.51 9.00 -11.05
CA ASP A 48 3.27 8.22 -10.09
C ASP A 48 2.42 7.56 -8.99
N TYR A 49 1.11 7.82 -8.98
CA TYR A 49 0.21 7.35 -7.93
C TYR A 49 -1.00 6.59 -8.51
N VAL A 50 -1.30 5.46 -7.90
CA VAL A 50 -2.50 4.67 -8.19
C VAL A 50 -3.38 4.61 -6.96
N PHE A 51 -4.63 5.03 -7.11
CA PHE A 51 -5.71 4.86 -6.13
C PHE A 51 -6.73 3.89 -6.74
N LEU A 52 -6.70 2.64 -6.31
CA LEU A 52 -7.51 1.56 -6.83
C LEU A 52 -8.65 1.21 -5.88
N VAL A 53 -9.86 1.07 -6.39
CA VAL A 53 -11.01 0.58 -5.64
C VAL A 53 -11.58 -0.69 -6.27
N GLY A 54 -11.94 -1.65 -5.42
CA GLY A 54 -12.72 -2.83 -5.81
C GLY A 54 -14.19 -2.60 -5.47
N ILE A 55 -15.07 -2.90 -6.43
CA ILE A 55 -16.50 -2.63 -6.36
C ILE A 55 -17.26 -3.92 -6.57
N GLU A 56 -18.23 -4.17 -5.70
CA GLU A 56 -19.19 -5.26 -5.82
C GLU A 56 -20.58 -4.74 -5.46
N ASP A 57 -21.57 -5.09 -6.25
CA ASP A 57 -22.97 -4.65 -6.08
C ASP A 57 -23.11 -3.13 -5.90
N ASN A 58 -22.34 -2.36 -6.68
CA ASN A 58 -22.24 -0.89 -6.63
C ASN A 58 -21.72 -0.33 -5.29
N THR A 59 -21.02 -1.11 -4.49
CA THR A 59 -20.42 -0.70 -3.22
C THR A 59 -18.92 -0.92 -3.26
N VAL A 60 -18.14 0.03 -2.74
CA VAL A 60 -16.69 -0.14 -2.57
C VAL A 60 -16.42 -1.15 -1.47
N VAL A 61 -15.77 -2.26 -1.84
CA VAL A 61 -15.43 -3.36 -0.92
C VAL A 61 -13.93 -3.47 -0.65
N SER A 62 -13.10 -2.79 -1.44
CA SER A 62 -11.66 -2.74 -1.20
C SER A 62 -11.02 -1.47 -1.72
N LEU A 63 -9.85 -1.15 -1.15
CA LEU A 63 -9.01 -0.02 -1.49
C LEU A 63 -7.55 -0.49 -1.50
N ALA A 64 -6.80 -0.09 -2.54
CA ALA A 64 -5.36 -0.16 -2.52
C ALA A 64 -4.75 1.12 -3.11
N THR A 65 -3.64 1.59 -2.53
CA THR A 65 -2.90 2.74 -3.04
C THR A 65 -1.42 2.43 -3.16
N ALA A 66 -0.79 2.94 -4.21
CA ALA A 66 0.64 2.75 -4.42
C ALA A 66 1.28 3.97 -5.09
N HIS A 67 2.52 4.26 -4.72
CA HIS A 67 3.40 5.17 -5.44
C HIS A 67 4.42 4.41 -6.28
N TYR A 68 4.67 4.92 -7.48
CA TYR A 68 5.73 4.45 -8.36
C TYR A 68 6.95 5.38 -8.26
N GLU A 69 8.12 4.81 -8.03
CA GLU A 69 9.40 5.53 -7.97
C GLU A 69 10.22 5.26 -9.25
N ALA A 70 10.39 6.32 -10.04
CA ALA A 70 11.01 6.22 -11.35
C ALA A 70 12.52 5.92 -11.31
N THR A 71 13.24 6.35 -10.26
CA THR A 71 14.71 6.19 -10.16
C THR A 71 15.09 4.72 -10.02
N THR A 72 14.34 3.96 -9.24
CA THR A 72 14.58 2.55 -8.97
C THR A 72 13.66 1.62 -9.78
N HIS A 73 12.69 2.19 -10.50
CA HIS A 73 11.57 1.47 -11.12
C HIS A 73 10.86 0.54 -10.12
N SER A 74 10.59 1.06 -8.94
CA SER A 74 9.94 0.33 -7.87
C SER A 74 8.59 0.93 -7.53
N ALA A 75 7.79 0.21 -6.75
CA ALA A 75 6.55 0.73 -6.22
C ALA A 75 6.49 0.57 -4.70
N PHE A 76 5.88 1.53 -4.04
CA PHE A 76 5.55 1.46 -2.62
C PHE A 76 4.04 1.30 -2.48
N LEU A 77 3.60 0.12 -2.05
CA LEU A 77 2.22 -0.17 -1.73
C LEU A 77 1.94 0.41 -0.33
N ILE A 78 1.08 1.44 -0.26
CA ILE A 78 0.84 2.19 0.97
C ILE A 78 -0.31 1.56 1.74
N TYR A 79 -1.45 1.40 1.09
CA TYR A 79 -2.65 0.81 1.67
C TYR A 79 -3.13 -0.38 0.87
N LEU A 80 -3.58 -1.39 1.58
CA LEU A 80 -4.26 -2.57 1.04
C LEU A 80 -5.32 -2.98 2.06
N ILE A 81 -6.58 -2.70 1.76
CA ILE A 81 -7.70 -2.81 2.68
C ILE A 81 -8.88 -3.49 1.98
N ALA A 82 -9.58 -4.34 2.70
CA ALA A 82 -10.86 -4.92 2.28
C ALA A 82 -11.90 -4.81 3.39
N SER A 83 -13.17 -4.87 3.02
CA SER A 83 -14.29 -4.90 3.95
C SER A 83 -14.31 -6.19 4.78
N ASP A 84 -14.88 -6.12 6.01
CA ASP A 84 -15.02 -7.29 6.89
C ASP A 84 -16.19 -8.14 6.43
N ARG A 85 -15.90 -9.09 5.55
CA ARG A 85 -16.86 -10.06 4.97
C ARG A 85 -16.29 -11.47 5.08
N GLU A 86 -17.11 -12.47 4.86
CA GLU A 86 -16.69 -13.87 4.86
C GLU A 86 -15.63 -14.17 3.77
N ASP A 87 -15.70 -13.43 2.64
CA ASP A 87 -14.79 -13.52 1.50
C ASP A 87 -13.65 -12.49 1.53
N HIS A 88 -13.33 -11.92 2.70
CA HIS A 88 -12.28 -10.92 2.91
C HIS A 88 -10.94 -11.32 2.28
N ASP A 89 -10.50 -12.56 2.49
CA ASP A 89 -9.20 -13.04 2.01
C ASP A 89 -9.13 -13.14 0.48
N ASP A 90 -10.24 -13.49 -0.16
CA ASP A 90 -10.36 -13.50 -1.62
C ASP A 90 -10.35 -12.06 -2.18
N ILE A 91 -11.10 -11.15 -1.56
CA ILE A 91 -11.18 -9.75 -1.97
C ILE A 91 -9.80 -9.09 -1.87
N ILE A 92 -9.09 -9.25 -0.75
CA ILE A 92 -7.79 -8.61 -0.54
C ILE A 92 -6.72 -9.19 -1.47
N SER A 93 -6.77 -10.49 -1.76
CA SER A 93 -5.88 -11.16 -2.72
C SER A 93 -6.09 -10.62 -4.14
N LEU A 94 -7.34 -10.55 -4.60
CA LEU A 94 -7.69 -9.97 -5.91
C LEU A 94 -7.31 -8.49 -5.99
N THR A 95 -7.47 -7.74 -4.90
CA THR A 95 -7.11 -6.32 -4.85
C THR A 95 -5.59 -6.14 -4.96
N LEU A 96 -4.80 -7.00 -4.30
CA LEU A 96 -3.35 -7.00 -4.44
C LEU A 96 -2.92 -7.29 -5.88
N GLU A 97 -3.46 -8.32 -6.51
CA GLU A 97 -3.17 -8.65 -7.91
C GLU A 97 -3.49 -7.47 -8.84
N GLN A 98 -4.60 -6.81 -8.61
CA GLN A 98 -5.02 -5.68 -9.45
C GLN A 98 -4.17 -4.41 -9.23
N ILE A 99 -3.76 -4.09 -8.00
CA ILE A 99 -2.87 -2.93 -7.78
C ILE A 99 -1.48 -3.20 -8.38
N GLU A 100 -0.95 -4.42 -8.27
CA GLU A 100 0.29 -4.82 -8.93
C GLU A 100 0.21 -4.64 -10.45
N LEU A 101 -0.90 -5.07 -11.07
CA LEU A 101 -1.14 -4.88 -12.50
C LEU A 101 -1.19 -3.40 -12.85
N LYS A 102 -1.95 -2.59 -12.11
CA LYS A 102 -2.14 -1.16 -12.41
C LYS A 102 -0.87 -0.35 -12.23
N ILE A 103 -0.05 -0.65 -11.24
CA ILE A 103 1.24 0.02 -11.05
C ILE A 103 2.25 -0.37 -12.13
N ASN A 104 2.19 -1.62 -12.61
CA ASN A 104 3.03 -2.06 -13.71
C ASN A 104 2.57 -1.43 -15.06
N GLU A 105 1.27 -1.32 -15.32
CA GLU A 105 0.72 -0.59 -16.46
C GLU A 105 1.19 0.88 -16.46
N LEU A 106 1.21 1.51 -15.28
CA LEU A 106 1.69 2.88 -15.12
C LEU A 106 3.20 2.99 -15.40
N ALA A 107 4.02 2.08 -14.89
CA ALA A 107 5.45 2.03 -15.13
C ALA A 107 5.77 1.84 -16.63
N GLN A 108 5.06 0.94 -17.29
CA GLN A 108 5.15 0.72 -18.74
C GLN A 108 4.76 1.98 -19.55
N TYR A 109 3.65 2.61 -19.17
CA TYR A 109 3.19 3.82 -19.84
C TYR A 109 4.19 4.99 -19.69
N THR A 110 4.78 5.13 -18.49
CA THR A 110 5.60 6.29 -18.15
C THR A 110 7.06 6.12 -18.59
N HIS A 111 7.61 4.90 -18.50
CA HIS A 111 9.04 4.64 -18.70
C HIS A 111 9.36 3.46 -19.62
N ASP A 112 8.35 2.81 -20.22
CA ASP A 112 8.51 1.62 -21.06
C ASP A 112 9.29 0.49 -20.36
N ARG A 113 8.98 0.28 -19.08
CA ARG A 113 9.64 -0.72 -18.21
C ARG A 113 8.68 -1.32 -17.22
N ASP A 114 8.94 -2.58 -16.84
CA ASP A 114 8.25 -3.21 -15.74
C ASP A 114 8.75 -2.73 -14.38
N VAL A 115 7.90 -2.86 -13.37
CA VAL A 115 8.27 -2.63 -11.97
C VAL A 115 9.30 -3.67 -11.54
N ASN A 116 10.45 -3.23 -11.05
CA ASN A 116 11.51 -4.11 -10.56
C ASN A 116 11.12 -4.81 -9.27
N PHE A 117 10.52 -4.10 -8.34
CA PHE A 117 10.07 -4.64 -7.05
C PHE A 117 8.98 -3.75 -6.43
N ILE A 118 8.17 -4.36 -5.58
CA ILE A 118 7.12 -3.71 -4.81
C ILE A 118 7.44 -3.84 -3.33
N MET A 119 7.34 -2.74 -2.61
CA MET A 119 7.57 -2.65 -1.16
C MET A 119 6.26 -2.48 -0.42
N PHE A 120 6.18 -3.07 0.77
CA PHE A 120 5.09 -2.88 1.71
C PHE A 120 5.63 -2.90 3.15
N GLU A 121 5.15 -1.98 3.98
CA GLU A 121 5.57 -1.88 5.38
C GLU A 121 4.52 -2.46 6.34
N VAL A 122 5.02 -3.08 7.40
CA VAL A 122 4.17 -3.64 8.46
C VAL A 122 4.78 -3.27 9.83
N PRO A 123 4.00 -2.77 10.80
CA PRO A 123 4.50 -2.51 12.14
C PRO A 123 5.21 -3.73 12.74
N GLN A 124 6.35 -3.52 13.42
CA GLN A 124 7.08 -4.60 14.09
C GLN A 124 6.32 -5.16 15.30
N ALA A 125 5.59 -4.31 15.99
CA ALA A 125 4.73 -4.67 17.12
C ALA A 125 3.34 -4.03 16.94
N PRO A 126 2.28 -4.60 17.53
CA PRO A 126 0.98 -3.96 17.55
C PRO A 126 1.07 -2.61 18.27
N LEU A 127 0.27 -1.65 17.83
CA LEU A 127 0.21 -0.31 18.40
C LEU A 127 -0.51 -0.32 19.75
N SER A 128 -1.44 -1.24 19.92
CA SER A 128 -2.00 -1.59 21.24
C SER A 128 -1.59 -3.02 21.63
N THR A 129 -1.62 -3.32 22.93
CA THR A 129 -1.21 -4.63 23.45
C THR A 129 -2.40 -5.60 23.53
N THR A 130 -3.29 -5.58 22.53
CA THR A 130 -4.41 -6.51 22.49
C THR A 130 -4.05 -7.78 21.71
N PRO A 131 -4.52 -8.97 22.18
CA PRO A 131 -4.29 -10.21 21.45
C PRO A 131 -4.87 -10.20 20.02
N GLU A 132 -5.93 -9.44 19.79
CA GLU A 132 -6.59 -9.28 18.51
C GLU A 132 -5.66 -8.59 17.51
N GLU A 133 -4.97 -7.54 17.90
CA GLU A 133 -4.02 -6.83 17.01
C GLU A 133 -2.77 -7.66 16.70
N GLU A 134 -2.28 -8.44 17.68
CA GLU A 134 -1.18 -9.38 17.43
C GLU A 134 -1.57 -10.40 16.35
N GLU A 135 -2.79 -10.94 16.41
CA GLU A 135 -3.26 -11.89 15.41
C GLU A 135 -3.44 -11.22 14.02
N VAL A 136 -3.98 -10.00 13.97
CA VAL A 136 -4.10 -9.23 12.72
C VAL A 136 -2.72 -9.01 12.07
N LEU A 137 -1.70 -8.60 12.83
CA LEU A 137 -0.35 -8.44 12.30
C LEU A 137 0.26 -9.76 11.82
N LYS A 138 0.02 -10.84 12.53
CA LYS A 138 0.50 -12.18 12.16
C LYS A 138 -0.15 -12.64 10.85
N GLN A 139 -1.47 -12.46 10.69
CA GLN A 139 -2.19 -12.79 9.46
C GLN A 139 -1.71 -11.93 8.29
N ARG A 140 -1.49 -10.64 8.48
CA ARG A 140 -0.92 -9.74 7.46
C ARG A 140 0.46 -10.20 6.99
N ARG A 141 1.34 -10.59 7.91
CA ARG A 141 2.67 -11.12 7.57
C ARG A 141 2.60 -12.45 6.81
N LEU A 142 1.67 -13.32 7.20
CA LEU A 142 1.43 -14.59 6.51
C LEU A 142 0.91 -14.35 5.10
N PHE A 143 -0.07 -13.47 4.94
CA PHE A 143 -0.64 -13.06 3.66
C PHE A 143 0.45 -12.54 2.71
N LEU A 144 1.30 -11.61 3.15
CA LEU A 144 2.39 -11.06 2.34
C LEU A 144 3.35 -12.16 1.85
N ARG A 145 3.74 -13.08 2.74
CA ARG A 145 4.61 -14.21 2.36
C ARG A 145 3.95 -15.13 1.33
N GLN A 146 2.67 -15.43 1.48
CA GLN A 146 1.91 -16.26 0.53
C GLN A 146 1.83 -15.62 -0.85
N HIS A 147 1.89 -14.28 -0.92
CA HIS A 147 1.88 -13.52 -2.17
C HIS A 147 3.29 -13.12 -2.68
N GLY A 148 4.34 -13.76 -2.15
CA GLY A 148 5.71 -13.61 -2.65
C GLY A 148 6.49 -12.43 -2.11
N PHE A 149 6.00 -11.78 -1.04
CA PHE A 149 6.75 -10.76 -0.35
C PHE A 149 7.70 -11.38 0.69
N GLU A 150 8.94 -10.95 0.71
CA GLU A 150 9.95 -11.38 1.65
C GLU A 150 10.34 -10.23 2.60
N LYS A 151 10.39 -10.53 3.91
CA LYS A 151 10.85 -9.58 4.91
C LYS A 151 12.34 -9.29 4.74
N GLN A 152 12.70 -8.01 4.71
CA GLN A 152 14.10 -7.58 4.70
C GLN A 152 14.62 -7.52 6.14
N THR A 153 15.60 -8.37 6.46
CA THR A 153 16.13 -8.49 7.83
C THR A 153 17.33 -7.58 8.10
N ASP A 154 17.98 -7.12 7.04
CA ASP A 154 19.22 -6.32 7.11
C ASP A 154 18.95 -4.80 7.11
N ILE A 155 17.66 -4.39 7.14
CA ILE A 155 17.22 -3.00 7.11
C ILE A 155 16.55 -2.66 8.44
N ASP A 156 17.09 -1.69 9.19
CA ASP A 156 16.41 -1.05 10.34
C ASP A 156 15.50 0.07 9.81
N TYR A 157 14.29 -0.31 9.39
CA TYR A 157 13.33 0.62 8.82
C TYR A 157 12.42 1.22 9.87
N ARG A 158 12.23 2.54 9.82
CA ARG A 158 11.42 3.29 10.78
C ARG A 158 10.57 4.33 10.08
N LEU A 159 9.27 4.25 10.30
CA LEU A 159 8.34 5.28 9.85
C LEU A 159 8.52 6.56 10.68
N PRO A 160 8.72 7.73 10.06
CA PRO A 160 8.73 9.01 10.77
C PRO A 160 7.34 9.29 11.38
N PRO A 161 7.24 10.06 12.46
CA PRO A 161 5.97 10.35 13.12
C PRO A 161 5.04 11.16 12.20
N LEU A 162 3.83 10.66 11.97
CA LEU A 162 2.83 11.30 11.10
C LEU A 162 2.10 12.46 11.82
N HIS A 163 1.90 12.37 13.15
CA HIS A 163 1.06 13.30 13.91
C HIS A 163 1.78 13.98 15.09
N GLY A 164 3.07 14.29 14.93
CA GLY A 164 3.84 15.02 15.96
C GLY A 164 4.25 14.19 17.16
N GLU A 165 4.19 12.87 17.07
CA GLU A 165 4.78 11.94 18.03
C GLU A 165 6.30 12.10 18.07
N ARG A 166 6.92 11.77 19.22
CA ARG A 166 8.35 12.03 19.39
C ARG A 166 9.26 10.94 18.84
N ASN A 167 8.72 9.77 18.54
CA ASN A 167 9.52 8.60 18.18
C ASN A 167 9.12 8.04 16.83
N ASN A 168 10.12 7.68 16.03
CA ASN A 168 9.94 6.91 14.81
C ASN A 168 9.41 5.52 15.15
N MET A 169 8.42 5.04 14.41
CA MET A 169 7.83 3.71 14.59
C MET A 169 8.68 2.65 13.89
N PRO A 170 9.14 1.59 14.59
CA PRO A 170 9.83 0.48 13.94
C PRO A 170 8.88 -0.30 13.03
N MET A 171 9.29 -0.48 11.79
CA MET A 171 8.52 -1.19 10.76
C MET A 171 9.33 -2.35 10.19
N ASP A 172 8.65 -3.40 9.78
CA ASP A 172 9.20 -4.46 8.93
C ASP A 172 8.95 -4.09 7.48
N LEU A 173 10.01 -4.06 6.67
CA LEU A 173 9.89 -3.86 5.23
C LEU A 173 9.77 -5.22 4.52
N TYR A 174 8.72 -5.38 3.74
CA TYR A 174 8.48 -6.54 2.88
C TYR A 174 8.67 -6.15 1.43
N ILE A 175 9.38 -6.98 0.66
CA ILE A 175 9.64 -6.72 -0.76
C ILE A 175 9.26 -7.95 -1.58
N LYS A 176 8.47 -7.72 -2.63
CA LYS A 176 8.23 -8.66 -3.73
C LYS A 176 9.04 -8.20 -4.93
N SER A 177 10.03 -8.97 -5.35
CA SER A 177 10.98 -8.56 -6.36
C SER A 177 10.90 -9.41 -7.62
N ASN A 178 10.97 -8.75 -8.78
CA ASN A 178 11.10 -9.36 -10.10
C ASN A 178 12.56 -9.42 -10.57
N ILE A 179 13.49 -8.86 -9.78
CA ILE A 179 14.93 -8.83 -10.05
C ILE A 179 15.71 -9.32 -8.84
N GLU A 180 16.98 -9.63 -9.01
CA GLU A 180 17.88 -9.90 -7.89
C GLU A 180 18.15 -8.60 -7.13
N LEU A 181 17.75 -8.55 -5.85
CA LEU A 181 17.98 -7.38 -5.00
C LEU A 181 19.41 -7.38 -4.50
N THR A 182 20.14 -6.30 -4.77
CA THR A 182 21.47 -6.04 -4.22
C THR A 182 21.43 -4.95 -3.17
N LYS A 183 22.45 -4.90 -2.30
CA LYS A 183 22.58 -3.82 -1.29
C LYS A 183 22.64 -2.43 -1.94
N ASP A 184 23.21 -2.34 -3.14
CA ASP A 184 23.30 -1.07 -3.87
C ASP A 184 21.91 -0.60 -4.33
N ILE A 185 21.06 -1.50 -4.81
CA ILE A 185 19.68 -1.17 -5.18
C ILE A 185 18.90 -0.75 -3.95
N LEU A 186 18.99 -1.48 -2.85
CA LEU A 186 18.31 -1.15 -1.61
C LEU A 186 18.79 0.18 -1.00
N SER A 187 20.05 0.57 -1.21
CA SER A 187 20.57 1.87 -0.76
C SER A 187 20.03 3.07 -1.53
N LEU A 188 19.46 2.86 -2.73
CA LEU A 188 18.82 3.90 -3.52
C LEU A 188 17.35 4.14 -3.10
N ILE A 189 16.78 3.23 -2.35
CA ILE A 189 15.46 3.43 -1.75
C ILE A 189 15.67 4.43 -0.62
N HIS A 190 15.19 5.64 -0.80
CA HIS A 190 15.20 6.67 0.26
C HIS A 190 14.17 6.27 1.34
N ILE A 191 14.62 5.44 2.24
CA ILE A 191 13.84 4.97 3.38
C ILE A 191 14.24 5.80 4.61
#